data_428c8af08dfc5084c82e137196800f70
#
_entry.id   428c8af08dfc5084c82e137196800f70
#
_cell.length_a   1.000
_cell.length_b   1.000
_cell.length_c   1.000
_cell.angle_alpha   90.00
_cell.angle_beta   90.00
_cell.angle_gamma   90.00
#
_symmetry.space_group_name_H-M   'P 1'
#
loop_
_entity.id
_entity.type
_entity.pdbx_description
1 polymer ?
#
loop_
_entity_poly.entity_id
_entity_poly.type
_entity_poly.pdbx_seq_one_letter_code
_entity_poly.pdbx_strand_id
1 'polypeptide(L)'
;TVSDARSWAKECKQPIRIIPNFTSFVSLEDYPNYNVPRAIAVGRLTYQKGFDQLIKAWAEIYKIYPAWKLDIFGEGILKDELKAQIKAYGLENTVTIRPFTDNIAEEYLKSSFFVLSSNYEGFVLVLIEAMACGLPSVAYNCPHGPADIIYNEKDGMLVEKNDLKCFTRSLIKMIQCNENREWMGQNAKIDMKRYSPENIMAKWDNLFKKMI
;
A
#
# COMPACT_ATOMS: atom_id res chain seq x y z
N THR A 1 -4.44 12.53 -8.63
CA THR A 1 -3.49 12.89 -7.55
C THR A 1 -2.94 14.30 -7.76
N VAL A 2 -2.21 14.83 -6.76
CA VAL A 2 -1.54 16.14 -6.88
C VAL A 2 -0.43 16.06 -7.94
N SER A 3 0.29 14.95 -7.97
CA SER A 3 1.35 14.70 -8.95
C SER A 3 0.81 14.61 -10.39
N ASP A 4 -0.36 13.97 -10.60
CA ASP A 4 -1.03 13.97 -11.90
C ASP A 4 -1.41 15.38 -12.34
N ALA A 5 -2.05 16.15 -11.45
CA ALA A 5 -2.46 17.50 -11.75
C ALA A 5 -1.29 18.40 -12.15
N ARG A 6 -0.12 18.26 -11.51
CA ARG A 6 1.10 18.96 -11.90
C ARG A 6 1.60 18.58 -13.29
N SER A 7 1.44 17.31 -13.69
CA SER A 7 1.80 16.84 -15.03
C SER A 7 0.84 17.44 -16.07
N TRP A 8 -0.47 17.36 -15.84
CA TRP A 8 -1.49 17.89 -16.73
C TRP A 8 -1.48 19.43 -16.83
N ALA A 9 -1.09 20.14 -15.76
CA ALA A 9 -1.01 21.61 -15.76
C ALA A 9 0.01 22.18 -16.78
N LYS A 10 0.93 21.35 -17.26
CA LYS A 10 1.89 21.74 -18.33
C LYS A 10 1.22 21.79 -19.70
N GLU A 11 0.15 21.04 -19.90
CA GLU A 11 -0.54 20.86 -21.19
C GLU A 11 -1.93 21.50 -21.21
N CYS A 12 -2.58 21.57 -20.05
CA CYS A 12 -3.94 22.07 -19.90
C CYS A 12 -3.95 23.55 -19.47
N LYS A 13 -4.58 24.42 -20.25
CA LYS A 13 -4.77 25.85 -19.94
C LYS A 13 -5.91 26.12 -18.95
N GLN A 14 -6.76 25.13 -18.70
CA GLN A 14 -7.92 25.27 -17.80
C GLN A 14 -7.53 24.93 -16.36
N PRO A 15 -8.22 25.51 -15.35
CA PRO A 15 -8.00 25.19 -13.95
C PRO A 15 -8.26 23.72 -13.66
N ILE A 16 -7.25 23.01 -13.15
CA ILE A 16 -7.36 21.61 -12.76
C ILE A 16 -7.86 21.53 -11.32
N ARG A 17 -8.91 20.75 -11.09
CA ARG A 17 -9.43 20.43 -9.76
C ARG A 17 -9.12 18.99 -9.43
N ILE A 18 -8.59 18.76 -8.22
CA ILE A 18 -8.20 17.43 -7.76
C ILE A 18 -9.24 16.96 -6.76
N ILE A 19 -10.01 15.94 -7.15
CA ILE A 19 -10.94 15.23 -6.27
C ILE A 19 -10.54 13.75 -6.32
N PRO A 20 -9.97 13.20 -5.23
CA PRO A 20 -9.56 11.81 -5.19
C PRO A 20 -10.76 10.87 -5.08
N ASN A 21 -10.54 9.57 -5.31
CA ASN A 21 -11.52 8.55 -4.97
C ASN A 21 -11.66 8.42 -3.44
N PHE A 22 -12.79 7.90 -3.00
CA PHE A 22 -13.04 7.59 -1.60
C PHE A 22 -12.88 6.08 -1.32
N THR A 23 -12.83 5.74 -0.04
CA THR A 23 -12.97 4.36 0.45
C THR A 23 -13.97 4.30 1.61
N SER A 24 -14.80 3.25 1.64
CA SER A 24 -15.70 2.98 2.76
C SER A 24 -14.98 2.34 3.97
N PHE A 25 -13.73 1.90 3.81
CA PHE A 25 -12.97 1.23 4.87
C PHE A 25 -12.65 2.15 6.07
N VAL A 26 -12.75 3.46 5.91
CA VAL A 26 -12.59 4.43 7.00
C VAL A 26 -13.64 4.32 8.11
N SER A 27 -14.76 3.65 7.85
CA SER A 27 -15.83 3.40 8.83
C SER A 27 -15.58 2.16 9.70
N LEU A 28 -14.56 1.35 9.41
CA LEU A 28 -14.20 0.20 10.25
C LEU A 28 -13.63 0.69 11.58
N GLU A 29 -14.14 0.16 12.71
CA GLU A 29 -13.67 0.54 14.04
C GLU A 29 -12.47 -0.28 14.51
N ASP A 30 -12.37 -1.53 14.06
CA ASP A 30 -11.31 -2.45 14.44
C ASP A 30 -9.91 -1.99 14.03
N TYR A 31 -8.91 -2.47 14.75
CA TYR A 31 -7.50 -2.29 14.47
C TYR A 31 -6.82 -3.63 14.19
N PRO A 32 -5.74 -3.64 13.39
CA PRO A 32 -4.95 -4.83 13.17
C PRO A 32 -4.30 -5.33 14.46
N ASN A 33 -4.02 -6.62 14.51
CA ASN A 33 -3.10 -7.14 15.52
C ASN A 33 -1.65 -6.95 15.05
N TYR A 34 -1.01 -5.89 15.49
CA TYR A 34 0.36 -5.53 15.07
C TYR A 34 1.44 -6.52 15.53
N ASN A 35 1.11 -7.52 16.38
CA ASN A 35 2.04 -8.54 16.86
C ASN A 35 2.13 -9.78 15.96
N VAL A 36 1.22 -9.94 14.98
CA VAL A 36 1.29 -11.07 14.07
C VAL A 36 2.48 -10.94 13.12
N PRO A 37 3.30 -11.97 12.91
CA PRO A 37 4.44 -11.91 12.00
C PRO A 37 3.97 -12.07 10.54
N ARG A 38 3.11 -11.15 10.08
CA ARG A 38 2.50 -11.21 8.75
C ARG A 38 2.46 -9.83 8.10
N ALA A 39 3.04 -9.74 6.91
CA ALA A 39 2.90 -8.61 5.99
C ALA A 39 1.93 -8.99 4.86
N ILE A 40 1.26 -8.00 4.30
CA ILE A 40 0.32 -8.18 3.19
C ILE A 40 0.62 -7.22 2.05
N ALA A 41 0.48 -7.71 0.81
CA ALA A 41 0.51 -6.93 -0.41
C ALA A 41 -0.71 -7.31 -1.27
N VAL A 42 -1.32 -6.33 -1.94
CA VAL A 42 -2.55 -6.54 -2.72
C VAL A 42 -2.44 -5.87 -4.06
N GLY A 43 -2.77 -6.60 -5.13
CA GLY A 43 -2.81 -6.02 -6.48
C GLY A 43 -2.79 -7.05 -7.58
N ARG A 44 -3.01 -6.60 -8.82
CA ARG A 44 -2.90 -7.45 -9.99
C ARG A 44 -1.48 -7.99 -10.13
N LEU A 45 -1.31 -9.27 -10.42
CA LEU A 45 -0.01 -9.90 -10.65
C LEU A 45 0.52 -9.53 -12.04
N THR A 46 1.00 -8.29 -12.15
CA THR A 46 1.51 -7.69 -13.38
C THR A 46 2.80 -6.94 -13.10
N TYR A 47 3.55 -6.59 -14.11
CA TYR A 47 4.78 -5.78 -14.00
C TYR A 47 4.54 -4.46 -13.23
N GLN A 48 3.36 -3.85 -13.37
CA GLN A 48 3.02 -2.61 -12.67
C GLN A 48 3.21 -2.73 -11.16
N LYS A 49 2.83 -3.86 -10.56
CA LYS A 49 2.83 -4.02 -9.09
C LYS A 49 4.19 -4.40 -8.50
N GLY A 50 5.18 -4.78 -9.34
CA GLY A 50 6.56 -5.00 -8.92
C GLY A 50 6.76 -6.07 -7.84
N PHE A 51 5.90 -7.09 -7.80
CA PHE A 51 5.99 -8.15 -6.80
C PHE A 51 7.28 -8.99 -6.92
N ASP A 52 7.91 -9.00 -8.08
CA ASP A 52 9.23 -9.59 -8.26
C ASP A 52 10.29 -8.92 -7.38
N GLN A 53 10.25 -7.59 -7.25
CA GLN A 53 11.15 -6.83 -6.36
C GLN A 53 10.82 -7.09 -4.89
N LEU A 54 9.53 -7.20 -4.55
CA LEU A 54 9.11 -7.56 -3.19
C LEU A 54 9.59 -8.94 -2.78
N ILE A 55 9.48 -9.94 -3.66
CA ILE A 55 9.99 -11.30 -3.41
C ILE A 55 11.51 -11.29 -3.23
N LYS A 56 12.25 -10.50 -4.02
CA LYS A 56 13.71 -10.32 -3.83
C LYS A 56 14.05 -9.72 -2.46
N ALA A 57 13.33 -8.68 -2.05
CA ALA A 57 13.51 -8.08 -0.72
C ALA A 57 13.20 -9.09 0.38
N TRP A 58 12.13 -9.88 0.21
CA TRP A 58 11.71 -10.89 1.19
C TRP A 58 12.71 -12.02 1.34
N ALA A 59 13.47 -12.39 0.32
CA ALA A 59 14.54 -13.37 0.39
C ALA A 59 15.64 -12.94 1.37
N GLU A 60 15.97 -11.66 1.47
CA GLU A 60 16.91 -11.15 2.47
C GLU A 60 16.29 -11.11 3.88
N ILE A 61 14.99 -10.75 3.98
CA ILE A 61 14.26 -10.75 5.24
C ILE A 61 14.17 -12.16 5.83
N TYR A 62 13.87 -13.15 5.01
CA TYR A 62 13.73 -14.55 5.43
C TYR A 62 14.97 -15.09 6.14
N LYS A 63 16.18 -14.69 5.72
CA LYS A 63 17.44 -15.09 6.34
C LYS A 63 17.55 -14.65 7.81
N ILE A 64 16.88 -13.56 8.17
CA ILE A 64 16.98 -12.92 9.50
C ILE A 64 15.72 -13.18 10.33
N TYR A 65 14.55 -13.18 9.67
CA TYR A 65 13.23 -13.28 10.30
C TYR A 65 12.36 -14.39 9.67
N PRO A 66 12.76 -15.68 9.77
CA PRO A 66 12.09 -16.79 9.09
C PRO A 66 10.64 -17.04 9.56
N ALA A 67 10.26 -16.50 10.73
CA ALA A 67 8.90 -16.60 11.25
C ALA A 67 7.91 -15.69 10.52
N TRP A 68 8.40 -14.62 9.87
CA TRP A 68 7.54 -13.67 9.18
C TRP A 68 7.01 -14.22 7.85
N LYS A 69 5.74 -13.93 7.58
CA LYS A 69 5.03 -14.36 6.38
C LYS A 69 4.70 -13.14 5.52
N LEU A 70 4.67 -13.35 4.21
CA LEU A 70 4.19 -12.41 3.22
C LEU A 70 3.06 -13.05 2.44
N ASP A 71 1.86 -12.50 2.54
CA ASP A 71 0.74 -12.88 1.69
C ASP A 71 0.55 -11.83 0.58
N ILE A 72 0.57 -12.28 -0.68
CA ILE A 72 0.33 -11.46 -1.87
C ILE A 72 -1.04 -11.84 -2.42
N PHE A 73 -2.02 -10.95 -2.27
CA PHE A 73 -3.38 -11.16 -2.78
C PHE A 73 -3.54 -10.60 -4.18
N GLY A 74 -3.95 -11.45 -5.10
CA GLY A 74 -4.26 -11.03 -6.46
C GLY A 74 -4.17 -12.11 -7.50
N GLU A 75 -4.58 -11.74 -8.71
CA GLU A 75 -4.52 -12.57 -9.93
C GLU A 75 -3.84 -11.77 -11.05
N GLY A 76 -3.28 -12.46 -12.03
CA GLY A 76 -2.67 -11.83 -13.19
C GLY A 76 -1.67 -12.72 -13.91
N ILE A 77 -1.18 -12.18 -15.03
CA ILE A 77 -0.35 -12.94 -16.01
C ILE A 77 1.00 -13.38 -15.47
N LEU A 78 1.53 -12.74 -14.42
CA LEU A 78 2.83 -13.10 -13.83
C LEU A 78 2.72 -14.14 -12.71
N LYS A 79 1.54 -14.74 -12.47
CA LYS A 79 1.32 -15.66 -11.35
C LYS A 79 2.33 -16.80 -11.32
N ASP A 80 2.54 -17.46 -12.46
CA ASP A 80 3.44 -18.63 -12.52
C ASP A 80 4.90 -18.22 -12.45
N GLU A 81 5.28 -17.09 -13.03
CA GLU A 81 6.62 -16.52 -12.92
C GLU A 81 6.97 -16.16 -11.47
N LEU A 82 6.06 -15.51 -10.76
CA LEU A 82 6.24 -15.17 -9.34
C LEU A 82 6.33 -16.42 -8.45
N LYS A 83 5.53 -17.46 -8.74
CA LYS A 83 5.65 -18.76 -8.04
C LYS A 83 7.00 -19.43 -8.29
N ALA A 84 7.48 -19.40 -9.53
CA ALA A 84 8.80 -19.92 -9.87
C ALA A 84 9.90 -19.18 -9.15
N GLN A 85 9.80 -17.84 -9.03
CA GLN A 85 10.72 -17.01 -8.28
C GLN A 85 10.69 -17.32 -6.78
N ILE A 86 9.52 -17.47 -6.18
CA ILE A 86 9.35 -17.88 -4.76
C ILE A 86 10.09 -19.20 -4.52
N LYS A 87 9.91 -20.18 -5.39
CA LYS A 87 10.59 -21.48 -5.32
C LYS A 87 12.11 -21.35 -5.49
N ALA A 88 12.56 -20.57 -6.47
CA ALA A 88 13.99 -20.35 -6.71
C ALA A 88 14.72 -19.72 -5.52
N TYR A 89 14.03 -18.94 -4.70
CA TYR A 89 14.57 -18.37 -3.46
C TYR A 89 14.31 -19.23 -2.20
N GLY A 90 13.63 -20.38 -2.32
CA GLY A 90 13.29 -21.25 -1.19
C GLY A 90 12.30 -20.60 -0.20
N LEU A 91 11.35 -19.81 -0.72
CA LEU A 91 10.43 -18.99 0.09
C LEU A 91 9.03 -19.61 0.22
N GLU A 92 8.79 -20.84 -0.25
CA GLU A 92 7.47 -21.49 -0.32
C GLU A 92 6.76 -21.56 1.04
N ASN A 93 7.54 -21.58 2.13
CA ASN A 93 7.02 -21.62 3.50
C ASN A 93 6.72 -20.22 4.08
N THR A 94 7.10 -19.13 3.41
CA THR A 94 6.99 -17.77 3.96
C THR A 94 6.31 -16.77 3.03
N VAL A 95 6.31 -17.02 1.72
CA VAL A 95 5.61 -16.17 0.74
C VAL A 95 4.50 -16.97 0.09
N THR A 96 3.28 -16.47 0.18
CA THR A 96 2.11 -17.14 -0.41
C THR A 96 1.38 -16.18 -1.35
N ILE A 97 1.13 -16.63 -2.59
CA ILE A 97 0.23 -15.94 -3.51
C ILE A 97 -1.19 -16.45 -3.23
N ARG A 98 -2.04 -15.54 -2.76
CA ARG A 98 -3.45 -15.78 -2.45
C ARG A 98 -4.34 -15.33 -3.62
N PRO A 99 -5.47 -16.02 -3.85
CA PRO A 99 -6.45 -15.56 -4.83
C PRO A 99 -7.07 -14.23 -4.40
N PHE A 100 -7.80 -13.60 -5.31
CA PHE A 100 -8.69 -12.49 -4.99
C PHE A 100 -9.69 -12.88 -3.88
N THR A 101 -10.03 -11.93 -3.03
CA THR A 101 -11.05 -12.09 -1.98
C THR A 101 -11.94 -10.84 -1.92
N ASP A 102 -13.24 -11.04 -1.73
CA ASP A 102 -14.20 -9.96 -1.50
C ASP A 102 -14.09 -9.39 -0.08
N ASN A 103 -13.45 -10.12 0.84
CA ASN A 103 -13.28 -9.72 2.23
C ASN A 103 -11.83 -9.32 2.54
N ILE A 104 -11.25 -8.42 1.75
CA ILE A 104 -9.86 -7.99 1.92
C ILE A 104 -9.64 -7.22 3.23
N ALA A 105 -10.69 -6.56 3.76
CA ALA A 105 -10.61 -5.83 5.02
C ALA A 105 -10.21 -6.76 6.19
N GLU A 106 -10.79 -7.97 6.24
CA GLU A 106 -10.43 -8.97 7.25
C GLU A 106 -8.96 -9.40 7.12
N GLU A 107 -8.44 -9.52 5.91
CA GLU A 107 -7.05 -9.87 5.67
C GLU A 107 -6.09 -8.73 6.06
N TYR A 108 -6.50 -7.47 5.88
CA TYR A 108 -5.77 -6.32 6.42
C TYR A 108 -5.71 -6.38 7.95
N LEU A 109 -6.84 -6.61 8.63
CA LEU A 109 -6.90 -6.69 10.10
C LEU A 109 -6.09 -7.86 10.69
N LYS A 110 -5.86 -8.93 9.91
CA LYS A 110 -5.01 -10.07 10.28
C LYS A 110 -3.53 -9.87 9.96
N SER A 111 -3.12 -8.69 9.51
CA SER A 111 -1.75 -8.39 9.11
C SER A 111 -1.15 -7.28 9.97
N SER A 112 0.18 -7.19 10.04
CA SER A 112 0.88 -6.17 10.84
C SER A 112 1.25 -4.93 10.06
N PHE A 113 1.48 -5.04 8.75
CA PHE A 113 1.74 -3.91 7.86
C PHE A 113 1.48 -4.27 6.40
N PHE A 114 1.24 -3.23 5.60
CA PHE A 114 1.00 -3.33 4.16
C PHE A 114 2.27 -3.00 3.37
N VAL A 115 2.43 -3.62 2.20
CA VAL A 115 3.58 -3.39 1.31
C VAL A 115 3.12 -3.03 -0.09
N LEU A 116 3.66 -1.93 -0.64
CA LEU A 116 3.44 -1.50 -2.01
C LEU A 116 4.78 -1.40 -2.77
N SER A 117 5.02 -2.36 -3.65
CA SER A 117 6.24 -2.45 -4.46
C SER A 117 6.08 -1.92 -5.90
N SER A 118 5.03 -1.18 -6.16
CA SER A 118 4.61 -0.81 -7.52
C SER A 118 5.65 0.02 -8.28
N ASN A 119 5.78 -0.28 -9.57
CA ASN A 119 6.63 0.46 -10.48
C ASN A 119 6.02 1.82 -10.89
N TYR A 120 4.72 1.91 -10.97
CA TYR A 120 3.94 3.13 -11.25
C TYR A 120 2.50 2.92 -10.81
N GLU A 121 1.83 4.02 -10.45
CA GLU A 121 0.43 4.03 -10.04
C GLU A 121 -0.29 5.24 -10.65
N GLY A 122 -1.61 5.25 -10.54
CA GLY A 122 -2.41 6.46 -10.70
C GLY A 122 -2.93 6.90 -9.34
N PHE A 123 -4.04 6.27 -8.89
CA PHE A 123 -4.55 6.44 -7.53
C PHE A 123 -4.60 5.07 -6.84
N VAL A 124 -3.86 4.95 -5.73
CA VAL A 124 -3.59 3.64 -5.11
C VAL A 124 -4.68 3.31 -4.09
N LEU A 125 -5.84 2.84 -4.55
CA LEU A 125 -6.97 2.49 -3.66
C LEU A 125 -6.57 1.47 -2.60
N VAL A 126 -5.88 0.38 -2.96
CA VAL A 126 -5.47 -0.67 -2.01
C VAL A 126 -4.56 -0.15 -0.88
N LEU A 127 -3.78 0.91 -1.13
CA LEU A 127 -2.98 1.58 -0.10
C LEU A 127 -3.87 2.33 0.88
N ILE A 128 -4.83 3.11 0.35
CA ILE A 128 -5.78 3.87 1.18
C ILE A 128 -6.66 2.91 1.99
N GLU A 129 -7.10 1.81 1.40
CA GLU A 129 -7.88 0.76 2.06
C GLU A 129 -7.12 0.13 3.23
N ALA A 130 -5.86 -0.29 3.00
CA ALA A 130 -5.02 -0.88 4.03
C ALA A 130 -4.75 0.13 5.17
N MET A 131 -4.40 1.38 4.84
CA MET A 131 -4.16 2.44 5.81
C MET A 131 -5.44 2.84 6.57
N ALA A 132 -6.60 2.82 5.93
CA ALA A 132 -7.91 3.05 6.57
C ALA A 132 -8.26 1.95 7.58
N CYS A 133 -7.82 0.71 7.34
CA CYS A 133 -7.90 -0.37 8.32
C CYS A 133 -6.88 -0.23 9.47
N GLY A 134 -5.99 0.78 9.43
CA GLY A 134 -4.97 1.00 10.45
C GLY A 134 -3.66 0.27 10.19
N LEU A 135 -3.40 -0.24 8.97
CA LEU A 135 -2.11 -0.82 8.62
C LEU A 135 -1.10 0.27 8.27
N PRO A 136 0.04 0.36 8.96
CA PRO A 136 1.16 1.16 8.49
C PRO A 136 1.70 0.56 7.19
N SER A 137 2.23 1.39 6.31
CA SER A 137 2.60 0.95 4.97
C SER A 137 4.06 1.21 4.65
N VAL A 138 4.72 0.28 3.93
CA VAL A 138 6.01 0.52 3.28
C VAL A 138 5.78 0.54 1.78
N ALA A 139 6.09 1.66 1.12
CA ALA A 139 5.82 1.84 -0.29
C ALA A 139 7.01 2.39 -1.05
N TYR A 140 7.21 1.93 -2.30
CA TYR A 140 8.03 2.68 -3.24
C TYR A 140 7.36 4.02 -3.57
N ASN A 141 8.16 5.08 -3.56
CA ASN A 141 7.78 6.39 -4.09
C ASN A 141 7.79 6.34 -5.63
N CYS A 142 6.86 5.57 -6.19
CA CYS A 142 6.70 5.48 -7.63
C CYS A 142 5.89 6.68 -8.17
N PRO A 143 5.99 6.98 -9.48
CA PRO A 143 5.18 8.05 -10.08
C PRO A 143 3.70 7.88 -9.78
N HIS A 144 3.08 8.97 -9.32
CA HIS A 144 1.68 9.17 -9.03
C HIS A 144 1.10 8.27 -7.92
N GLY A 145 0.82 8.86 -6.79
CA GLY A 145 0.00 8.24 -5.73
C GLY A 145 0.63 8.08 -4.37
N PRO A 146 1.67 7.25 -4.13
CA PRO A 146 2.13 6.95 -2.78
C PRO A 146 2.55 8.18 -1.96
N ALA A 147 3.29 9.12 -2.55
CA ALA A 147 3.71 10.36 -1.87
C ALA A 147 2.55 11.35 -1.61
N ASP A 148 1.42 11.22 -2.30
CA ASP A 148 0.20 12.02 -2.05
C ASP A 148 -0.63 11.40 -0.90
N ILE A 149 -0.35 10.16 -0.51
CA ILE A 149 -1.12 9.38 0.47
C ILE A 149 -0.35 9.23 1.78
N ILE A 150 0.92 8.82 1.72
CA ILE A 150 1.75 8.55 2.91
C ILE A 150 2.44 9.82 3.38
N TYR A 151 2.30 10.16 4.66
CA TYR A 151 3.17 11.08 5.36
C TYR A 151 4.36 10.29 5.93
N ASN A 152 5.49 10.37 5.21
CA ASN A 152 6.67 9.57 5.51
C ASN A 152 7.08 9.64 7.00
N GLU A 153 7.38 8.48 7.58
CA GLU A 153 7.73 8.26 8.99
C GLU A 153 6.63 8.60 10.01
N LYS A 154 5.44 9.04 9.58
CA LYS A 154 4.30 9.31 10.44
C LYS A 154 3.24 8.20 10.37
N ASP A 155 2.83 7.81 9.17
CA ASP A 155 1.77 6.83 8.92
C ASP A 155 2.21 5.68 8.00
N GLY A 156 3.49 5.71 7.61
CA GLY A 156 4.15 4.72 6.77
C GLY A 156 5.55 5.17 6.38
N MET A 157 6.20 4.39 5.53
CA MET A 157 7.54 4.66 5.02
C MET A 157 7.52 4.74 3.49
N LEU A 158 8.04 5.85 2.94
CA LEU A 158 8.28 6.03 1.52
C LEU A 158 9.75 5.76 1.21
N VAL A 159 9.99 4.96 0.19
CA VAL A 159 11.33 4.60 -0.28
C VAL A 159 11.47 4.99 -1.74
N GLU A 160 12.59 5.56 -2.11
CA GLU A 160 12.85 5.90 -3.52
C GLU A 160 12.74 4.66 -4.40
N LYS A 161 12.06 4.84 -5.54
CA LYS A 161 11.83 3.76 -6.50
C LYS A 161 13.16 3.15 -6.95
N ASN A 162 13.19 1.83 -7.06
CA ASN A 162 14.35 1.02 -7.46
C ASN A 162 15.49 0.96 -6.40
N ASP A 163 15.36 1.57 -5.23
CA ASP A 163 16.30 1.33 -4.13
C ASP A 163 15.87 0.10 -3.31
N LEU A 164 16.18 -1.08 -3.86
CA LEU A 164 15.86 -2.35 -3.20
C LEU A 164 16.51 -2.48 -1.81
N LYS A 165 17.71 -1.91 -1.62
CA LYS A 165 18.40 -1.97 -0.32
C LYS A 165 17.67 -1.15 0.74
N CYS A 166 17.26 0.07 0.40
CA CYS A 166 16.49 0.92 1.30
C CYS A 166 15.11 0.31 1.56
N PHE A 167 14.46 -0.25 0.53
CA PHE A 167 13.17 -0.92 0.66
C PHE A 167 13.25 -2.12 1.63
N THR A 168 14.23 -2.99 1.47
CA THR A 168 14.48 -4.11 2.39
C THR A 168 14.73 -3.61 3.81
N ARG A 169 15.55 -2.57 4.00
CA ARG A 169 15.79 -1.97 5.33
C ARG A 169 14.53 -1.40 5.96
N SER A 170 13.66 -0.75 5.17
CA SER A 170 12.39 -0.21 5.67
C SER A 170 11.42 -1.32 6.10
N LEU A 171 11.35 -2.42 5.34
CA LEU A 171 10.60 -3.62 5.74
C LEU A 171 11.14 -4.22 7.03
N ILE A 172 12.48 -4.31 7.18
CA ILE A 172 13.11 -4.80 8.41
C ILE A 172 12.80 -3.88 9.60
N LYS A 173 12.86 -2.55 9.45
CA LYS A 173 12.46 -1.60 10.50
C LYS A 173 11.01 -1.83 10.94
N MET A 174 10.12 -2.08 9.97
CA MET A 174 8.72 -2.37 10.25
C MET A 174 8.55 -3.70 11.01
N ILE A 175 9.39 -4.70 10.73
CA ILE A 175 9.41 -6.00 11.43
C ILE A 175 9.93 -5.86 12.88
N GLN A 176 10.93 -5.05 13.09
CA GLN A 176 11.65 -4.97 14.37
C GLN A 176 10.91 -4.26 15.51
N CYS A 177 10.05 -3.30 15.19
CA CYS A 177 9.45 -2.44 16.22
C CYS A 177 7.92 -2.48 16.15
N ASN A 178 7.30 -3.18 17.09
CA ASN A 178 5.84 -3.29 17.19
C ASN A 178 5.20 -1.96 17.57
N GLU A 179 5.78 -1.24 18.52
CA GLU A 179 5.26 0.05 18.98
C GLU A 179 5.23 1.06 17.84
N ASN A 180 6.22 1.01 16.96
CA ASN A 180 6.29 1.87 15.78
C ASN A 180 5.20 1.52 14.75
N ARG A 181 4.94 0.19 14.55
CA ARG A 181 3.84 -0.25 13.68
C ARG A 181 2.50 0.22 14.21
N GLU A 182 2.26 0.05 15.50
CA GLU A 182 1.02 0.47 16.14
C GLU A 182 0.83 1.98 16.04
N TRP A 183 1.85 2.75 16.39
CA TRP A 183 1.80 4.22 16.31
C TRP A 183 1.55 4.71 14.87
N MET A 184 2.28 4.18 13.89
CA MET A 184 2.08 4.53 12.48
C MET A 184 0.71 4.09 11.99
N GLY A 185 0.23 2.90 12.38
CA GLY A 185 -1.07 2.39 11.99
C GLY A 185 -2.23 3.23 12.52
N GLN A 186 -2.15 3.68 13.78
CA GLN A 186 -3.13 4.59 14.36
C GLN A 186 -3.16 5.93 13.61
N ASN A 187 -2.00 6.50 13.29
CA ASN A 187 -1.90 7.70 12.48
C ASN A 187 -2.47 7.50 11.06
N ALA A 188 -2.15 6.37 10.43
CA ALA A 188 -2.67 6.01 9.12
C ALA A 188 -4.21 6.03 9.10
N LYS A 189 -4.85 5.37 10.08
CA LYS A 189 -6.31 5.34 10.19
C LYS A 189 -6.92 6.73 10.37
N ILE A 190 -6.30 7.59 11.17
CA ILE A 190 -6.73 8.97 11.37
C ILE A 190 -6.60 9.77 10.06
N ASP A 191 -5.45 9.67 9.41
CA ASP A 191 -5.14 10.45 8.21
C ASP A 191 -5.98 10.02 7.00
N MET A 192 -6.38 8.72 6.92
CA MET A 192 -7.24 8.23 5.83
C MET A 192 -8.68 8.74 5.91
N LYS A 193 -9.14 9.32 7.01
CA LYS A 193 -10.46 9.97 7.08
C LYS A 193 -10.65 11.06 6.01
N ARG A 194 -9.57 11.65 5.49
CA ARG A 194 -9.63 12.60 4.37
C ARG A 194 -10.17 11.99 3.06
N TYR A 195 -10.17 10.65 2.95
CA TYR A 195 -10.71 9.88 1.84
C TYR A 195 -12.05 9.22 2.16
N SER A 196 -12.74 9.65 3.21
CA SER A 196 -14.08 9.17 3.51
C SER A 196 -15.09 9.60 2.43
N PRO A 197 -16.17 8.83 2.22
CA PRO A 197 -17.25 9.21 1.30
C PRO A 197 -17.74 10.63 1.56
N GLU A 198 -17.98 11.00 2.82
CA GLU A 198 -18.51 12.31 3.22
C GLU A 198 -17.55 13.43 2.80
N ASN A 199 -16.26 13.28 3.09
CA ASN A 199 -15.25 14.28 2.76
C ASN A 199 -15.03 14.43 1.25
N ILE A 200 -15.12 13.35 0.50
CA ILE A 200 -14.95 13.39 -0.95
C ILE A 200 -16.22 13.96 -1.63
N MET A 201 -17.41 13.53 -1.19
CA MET A 201 -18.67 14.07 -1.72
C MET A 201 -18.82 15.56 -1.46
N ALA A 202 -18.41 16.05 -0.27
CA ALA A 202 -18.38 17.48 0.00
C ALA A 202 -17.50 18.28 -0.98
N LYS A 203 -16.40 17.69 -1.48
CA LYS A 203 -15.57 18.33 -2.53
C LYS A 203 -16.31 18.40 -3.88
N TRP A 204 -17.05 17.34 -4.23
CA TRP A 204 -17.89 17.34 -5.44
C TRP A 204 -19.01 18.36 -5.36
N ASP A 205 -19.74 18.41 -4.24
CA ASP A 205 -20.79 19.40 -4.02
C ASP A 205 -20.28 20.84 -4.12
N ASN A 206 -19.11 21.11 -3.53
CA ASN A 206 -18.46 22.41 -3.62
C ASN A 206 -18.02 22.76 -5.06
N LEU A 207 -17.63 21.77 -5.84
CA LEU A 207 -17.30 21.99 -7.26
C LEU A 207 -18.56 22.34 -8.06
N PHE A 208 -19.61 21.54 -7.93
CA PHE A 208 -20.87 21.77 -8.67
C PHE A 208 -21.52 23.11 -8.32
N LYS A 209 -21.56 23.51 -7.03
CA LYS A 209 -22.06 24.83 -6.60
C LYS A 209 -21.31 26.02 -7.21
N LYS A 210 -20.07 25.82 -7.66
CA LYS A 210 -19.29 26.90 -8.33
C LYS A 210 -19.46 26.93 -9.84
N MET A 211 -20.10 25.91 -10.40
CA MET A 211 -20.35 25.79 -11.84
C MET A 211 -21.76 26.29 -12.26
N ILE A 212 -22.62 26.46 -11.25
CA ILE A 212 -23.97 27.04 -11.39
C ILE A 212 -23.92 28.52 -11.02
#